data_e15b1247078f06baf13a148e79e9bea3
#
_entry.id   e15b1247078f06baf13a148e79e9bea3
#
_cell.length_a   1.000
_cell.length_b   1.000
_cell.length_c   1.000
_cell.angle_alpha   90.00
_cell.angle_beta   90.00
_cell.angle_gamma   90.00
#
_symmetry.space_group_name_H-M   'P 1'
#
loop_
_entity.id
_entity.type
_entity.pdbx_description
1 polymer ?
#
loop_
_entity_poly.entity_id
_entity_poly.type
_entity_poly.pdbx_seq_one_letter_code
_entity_poly.pdbx_strand_id
1 'polypeptide(L)'
;ITFDLRPHQVLAILGPNGVGKTTLLKCMNAILRPKVGSILIEGSEILKADRLSIARKVGYVPQRCEVGRMTAFDAVLLGRRPHIGWDVTERDLRIVEAALRMLNLENLALRYIDEMSGGELQKVSIARALVQEPRLLLLDEPTSSLDLKNQLEILGIIRRVTREHNVAAVMTMHDLNMALRYADRY
;
A
#
# COMPACT_ATOMS: atom_id res chain seq x y z
N ILE A 1 -16.49 12.14 8.40
CA ILE A 1 -15.12 12.54 7.95
C ILE A 1 -15.25 12.97 6.51
N THR A 2 -14.74 14.16 6.18
CA THR A 2 -14.70 14.68 4.81
C THR A 2 -13.33 15.26 4.56
N PHE A 3 -12.65 14.81 3.51
CA PHE A 3 -11.37 15.34 3.04
C PHE A 3 -11.19 15.08 1.55
N ASP A 4 -10.28 15.84 0.95
CA ASP A 4 -9.76 15.62 -0.39
C ASP A 4 -8.25 15.36 -0.33
N LEU A 5 -7.73 14.59 -1.26
CA LEU A 5 -6.30 14.30 -1.38
C LEU A 5 -5.90 14.31 -2.84
N ARG A 6 -4.83 15.03 -3.15
CA ARG A 6 -4.31 15.14 -4.52
C ARG A 6 -3.23 14.10 -4.76
N PRO A 7 -2.98 13.71 -6.02
CA PRO A 7 -1.76 12.97 -6.36
C PRO A 7 -0.52 13.63 -5.76
N HIS A 8 0.50 12.85 -5.48
CA HIS A 8 1.76 13.28 -4.86
C HIS A 8 1.66 13.76 -3.41
N GLN A 9 0.50 13.56 -2.74
CA GLN A 9 0.32 13.90 -1.33
C GLN A 9 0.22 12.64 -0.46
N VAL A 10 0.74 12.77 0.76
CA VAL A 10 0.61 11.78 1.84
C VAL A 10 -0.27 12.37 2.94
N LEU A 11 -1.38 11.69 3.26
CA LEU A 11 -2.24 11.98 4.41
C LEU A 11 -1.97 10.98 5.53
N ALA A 12 -1.64 11.47 6.72
CA ALA A 12 -1.55 10.66 7.92
C ALA A 12 -2.86 10.74 8.73
N ILE A 13 -3.43 9.59 9.05
CA ILE A 13 -4.58 9.50 9.96
C ILE A 13 -4.06 9.11 11.34
N LEU A 14 -4.17 10.03 12.28
CA LEU A 14 -3.72 9.89 13.65
C LEU A 14 -4.87 9.56 14.58
N GLY A 15 -4.59 8.82 15.63
CA GLY A 15 -5.56 8.52 16.68
C GLY A 15 -5.23 7.27 17.49
N PRO A 16 -5.84 7.09 18.65
CA PRO A 16 -5.62 5.92 19.50
C PRO A 16 -6.09 4.62 18.84
N ASN A 17 -5.69 3.50 19.43
CA ASN A 17 -6.17 2.18 18.98
C ASN A 17 -7.69 2.08 19.18
N GLY A 18 -8.37 1.38 18.27
CA GLY A 18 -9.80 1.15 18.33
C GLY A 18 -10.69 2.31 17.87
N VAL A 19 -10.14 3.48 17.51
CA VAL A 19 -10.95 4.65 17.07
C VAL A 19 -11.56 4.48 15.67
N GLY A 20 -11.18 3.42 14.95
CA GLY A 20 -11.75 3.12 13.63
C GLY A 20 -10.86 3.46 12.44
N LYS A 21 -9.56 3.71 12.63
CA LYS A 21 -8.61 4.01 11.53
C LYS A 21 -8.61 2.93 10.44
N THR A 22 -8.39 1.67 10.82
CA THR A 22 -8.45 0.51 9.93
C THR A 22 -9.82 0.36 9.25
N THR A 23 -10.91 0.63 9.99
CA THR A 23 -12.28 0.60 9.43
C THR A 23 -12.45 1.63 8.33
N LEU A 24 -11.92 2.83 8.52
CA LEU A 24 -11.93 3.88 7.49
C LEU A 24 -11.15 3.45 6.25
N LEU A 25 -9.94 2.93 6.40
CA LEU A 25 -9.15 2.41 5.26
C LEU A 25 -9.89 1.28 4.53
N LYS A 26 -10.51 0.36 5.26
CA LYS A 26 -11.32 -0.73 4.67
C LYS A 26 -12.55 -0.22 3.94
N CYS A 27 -13.16 0.87 4.39
CA CYS A 27 -14.23 1.54 3.64
C CYS A 27 -13.68 2.19 2.36
N MET A 28 -12.52 2.85 2.43
CA MET A 28 -11.88 3.47 1.26
C MET A 28 -11.47 2.45 0.19
N ASN A 29 -11.16 1.22 0.59
CA ASN A 29 -10.90 0.10 -0.32
C ASN A 29 -12.16 -0.73 -0.66
N ALA A 30 -13.34 -0.24 -0.31
CA ALA A 30 -14.63 -0.94 -0.51
C ALA A 30 -14.70 -2.38 0.06
N ILE A 31 -13.79 -2.75 0.99
CA ILE A 31 -13.87 -4.01 1.75
C ILE A 31 -15.05 -3.96 2.71
N LEU A 32 -15.28 -2.79 3.33
CA LEU A 32 -16.44 -2.51 4.16
C LEU A 32 -17.30 -1.44 3.49
N ARG A 33 -18.62 -1.57 3.58
CA ARG A 33 -19.55 -0.52 3.13
C ARG A 33 -19.81 0.47 4.25
N PRO A 34 -19.53 1.79 4.06
CA PRO A 34 -19.90 2.81 5.02
C PRO A 34 -21.43 2.94 5.08
N LYS A 35 -21.97 3.34 6.25
CA LYS A 35 -23.40 3.55 6.42
C LYS A 35 -23.92 4.75 5.60
N VAL A 36 -23.10 5.78 5.48
CA VAL A 36 -23.39 7.02 4.73
C VAL A 36 -22.10 7.59 4.13
N GLY A 37 -22.24 8.40 3.09
CA GLY A 37 -21.12 9.05 2.42
C GLY A 37 -20.74 8.40 1.10
N SER A 38 -19.80 9.02 0.41
CA SER A 38 -19.25 8.56 -0.88
C SER A 38 -17.74 8.64 -0.88
N ILE A 39 -17.10 7.81 -1.70
CA ILE A 39 -15.65 7.77 -1.89
C ILE A 39 -15.40 7.88 -3.38
N LEU A 40 -14.70 8.95 -3.76
CA LEU A 40 -14.40 9.25 -5.16
C LEU A 40 -12.90 9.12 -5.40
N ILE A 41 -12.49 8.39 -6.43
CA ILE A 41 -11.12 8.34 -6.93
C ILE A 41 -11.15 8.73 -8.41
N GLU A 42 -10.46 9.80 -8.77
CA GLU A 42 -10.50 10.38 -10.11
C GLU A 42 -11.94 10.61 -10.62
N GLY A 43 -12.82 11.12 -9.75
CA GLY A 43 -14.24 11.36 -10.07
C GLY A 43 -15.12 10.12 -10.14
N SER A 44 -14.55 8.92 -10.03
CA SER A 44 -15.29 7.66 -10.03
C SER A 44 -15.68 7.23 -8.62
N GLU A 45 -16.96 6.92 -8.39
CA GLU A 45 -17.44 6.44 -7.10
C GLU A 45 -17.05 4.97 -6.88
N ILE A 46 -16.13 4.74 -5.92
CA ILE A 46 -15.55 3.41 -5.66
C ILE A 46 -16.59 2.41 -5.16
N LEU A 47 -17.57 2.85 -4.37
CA LEU A 47 -18.58 1.96 -3.79
C LEU A 47 -19.55 1.37 -4.84
N LYS A 48 -19.56 1.94 -6.04
CA LYS A 48 -20.36 1.45 -7.20
C LYS A 48 -19.51 0.70 -8.23
N ALA A 49 -18.19 0.72 -8.10
CA ALA A 49 -17.29 0.06 -9.02
C ALA A 49 -17.23 -1.46 -8.77
N ASP A 50 -16.88 -2.22 -9.79
CA ASP A 50 -16.58 -3.63 -9.67
C ASP A 50 -15.24 -3.86 -8.97
N ARG A 51 -15.04 -5.08 -8.43
CA ARG A 51 -13.84 -5.42 -7.64
C ARG A 51 -12.53 -5.26 -8.42
N LEU A 52 -12.53 -5.55 -9.71
CA LEU A 52 -11.35 -5.45 -10.56
C LEU A 52 -10.97 -3.97 -10.78
N SER A 53 -11.94 -3.13 -11.05
CA SER A 53 -11.76 -1.68 -11.17
C SER A 53 -11.24 -1.06 -9.88
N ILE A 54 -11.74 -1.49 -8.72
CA ILE A 54 -11.23 -1.06 -7.41
C ILE A 54 -9.77 -1.50 -7.24
N ALA A 55 -9.46 -2.78 -7.50
CA ALA A 55 -8.12 -3.33 -7.35
C ALA A 55 -7.08 -2.68 -8.29
N ARG A 56 -7.50 -2.13 -9.43
CA ARG A 56 -6.62 -1.35 -10.32
C ARG A 56 -6.37 0.07 -9.84
N LYS A 57 -7.24 0.63 -9.00
CA LYS A 57 -7.14 2.02 -8.53
C LYS A 57 -6.60 2.14 -7.11
N VAL A 58 -6.79 1.11 -6.28
CA VAL A 58 -6.47 1.15 -4.85
C VAL A 58 -5.52 0.01 -4.50
N GLY A 59 -4.32 0.37 -4.07
CA GLY A 59 -3.38 -0.55 -3.41
C GLY A 59 -3.61 -0.52 -1.90
N TYR A 60 -3.65 -1.68 -1.26
CA TYR A 60 -3.84 -1.78 0.19
C TYR A 60 -2.73 -2.60 0.85
N VAL A 61 -2.09 -2.01 1.83
CA VAL A 61 -1.08 -2.64 2.69
C VAL A 61 -1.68 -2.81 4.08
N PRO A 62 -2.04 -4.02 4.49
CA PRO A 62 -2.60 -4.28 5.81
C PRO A 62 -1.51 -4.18 6.89
N GLN A 63 -1.93 -3.95 8.14
CA GLN A 63 -1.04 -3.91 9.30
C GLN A 63 -0.27 -5.23 9.50
N ARG A 64 -0.89 -6.36 9.21
CA ARG A 64 -0.27 -7.69 9.25
C ARG A 64 -0.41 -8.36 7.90
N CYS A 65 0.70 -8.86 7.39
CA CYS A 65 0.71 -9.65 6.18
C CYS A 65 0.48 -11.11 6.54
N GLU A 66 -0.47 -11.75 5.85
CA GLU A 66 -0.58 -13.19 5.88
C GLU A 66 0.64 -13.77 5.16
N VAL A 67 1.38 -14.63 5.85
CA VAL A 67 2.57 -15.27 5.35
C VAL A 67 2.21 -16.66 4.87
N GLY A 68 2.29 -16.88 3.56
CA GLY A 68 2.23 -18.21 2.94
C GLY A 68 3.63 -18.62 2.48
N ARG A 69 3.84 -19.91 2.19
CA ARG A 69 5.11 -20.38 1.64
C ARG A 69 5.22 -20.09 0.15
N MET A 70 5.72 -18.90 -0.18
CA MET A 70 5.99 -18.45 -1.54
C MET A 70 7.22 -17.55 -1.55
N THR A 71 7.84 -17.35 -2.71
CA THR A 71 8.98 -16.43 -2.83
C THR A 71 8.52 -14.97 -2.76
N ALA A 72 9.45 -14.05 -2.44
CA ALA A 72 9.16 -12.62 -2.49
C ALA A 72 8.72 -12.18 -3.89
N PHE A 73 9.35 -12.73 -4.94
CA PHE A 73 8.97 -12.49 -6.33
C PHE A 73 7.50 -12.88 -6.58
N ASP A 74 7.12 -14.09 -6.21
CA ASP A 74 5.74 -14.59 -6.41
C ASP A 74 4.73 -13.75 -5.60
N ALA A 75 5.07 -13.40 -4.35
CA ALA A 75 4.22 -12.56 -3.51
C ALA A 75 3.99 -11.17 -4.14
N VAL A 76 5.00 -10.56 -4.75
CA VAL A 76 4.86 -9.28 -5.44
C VAL A 76 4.10 -9.47 -6.76
N LEU A 77 4.38 -10.54 -7.52
CA LEU A 77 3.68 -10.85 -8.77
C LEU A 77 2.16 -11.03 -8.57
N LEU A 78 1.73 -11.57 -7.44
CA LEU A 78 0.30 -11.63 -7.08
C LEU A 78 -0.37 -10.25 -7.08
N GLY A 79 0.37 -9.17 -6.84
CA GLY A 79 -0.13 -7.81 -6.96
C GLY A 79 -0.51 -7.42 -8.38
N ARG A 80 0.03 -8.08 -9.41
CA ARG A 80 -0.34 -7.87 -10.82
C ARG A 80 -1.67 -8.52 -11.21
N ARG A 81 -2.25 -9.37 -10.34
CA ARG A 81 -3.48 -10.11 -10.62
C ARG A 81 -4.61 -9.29 -11.28
N PRO A 82 -4.86 -8.02 -10.89
CA PRO A 82 -5.88 -7.20 -11.54
C PRO A 82 -5.58 -6.85 -13.01
N HIS A 83 -4.33 -7.00 -13.45
CA HIS A 83 -3.87 -6.68 -14.81
C HIS A 83 -3.60 -7.91 -15.67
N ILE A 84 -3.40 -9.08 -15.03
CA ILE A 84 -3.14 -10.34 -15.73
C ILE A 84 -4.46 -10.88 -16.29
N GLY A 85 -4.47 -11.19 -17.59
CA GLY A 85 -5.55 -11.88 -18.26
C GLY A 85 -5.42 -13.40 -18.10
N TRP A 86 -5.09 -14.09 -19.20
CA TRP A 86 -4.88 -15.54 -19.22
C TRP A 86 -3.47 -15.91 -18.71
N ASP A 87 -2.45 -15.16 -19.11
CA ASP A 87 -1.06 -15.42 -18.79
C ASP A 87 -0.33 -14.19 -18.26
N VAL A 88 0.75 -14.43 -17.51
CA VAL A 88 1.71 -13.41 -17.09
C VAL A 88 2.52 -12.96 -18.30
N THR A 89 2.60 -11.66 -18.53
CA THR A 89 3.35 -11.09 -19.63
C THR A 89 4.75 -10.64 -19.19
N GLU A 90 5.67 -10.48 -20.17
CA GLU A 90 6.99 -9.89 -19.89
C GLU A 90 6.88 -8.48 -19.28
N ARG A 91 5.83 -7.73 -19.61
CA ARG A 91 5.57 -6.43 -18.98
C ARG A 91 5.32 -6.59 -17.48
N ASP A 92 4.53 -7.58 -17.08
CA ASP A 92 4.25 -7.84 -15.66
C ASP A 92 5.52 -8.19 -14.91
N LEU A 93 6.37 -9.05 -15.49
CA LEU A 93 7.66 -9.43 -14.90
C LEU A 93 8.57 -8.21 -14.72
N ARG A 94 8.70 -7.35 -15.74
CA ARG A 94 9.51 -6.12 -15.64
C ARG A 94 8.99 -5.15 -14.55
N ILE A 95 7.67 -5.05 -14.38
CA ILE A 95 7.07 -4.21 -13.31
C ILE A 95 7.42 -4.77 -11.93
N VAL A 96 7.35 -6.10 -11.76
CA VAL A 96 7.73 -6.77 -10.51
C VAL A 96 9.20 -6.56 -10.20
N GLU A 97 10.08 -6.77 -11.16
CA GLU A 97 11.53 -6.56 -10.99
C GLU A 97 11.85 -5.08 -10.64
N ALA A 98 11.18 -4.13 -11.29
CA ALA A 98 11.36 -2.71 -11.00
C ALA A 98 10.92 -2.38 -9.56
N ALA A 99 9.81 -2.94 -9.09
CA ALA A 99 9.34 -2.76 -7.72
C ALA A 99 10.30 -3.39 -6.69
N LEU A 100 10.81 -4.59 -6.96
CA LEU A 100 11.81 -5.24 -6.10
C LEU A 100 13.09 -4.39 -6.01
N ARG A 101 13.60 -3.85 -7.13
CA ARG A 101 14.75 -2.93 -7.13
C ARG A 101 14.48 -1.66 -6.33
N MET A 102 13.33 -1.02 -6.55
CA MET A 102 12.95 0.20 -5.85
C MET A 102 12.96 0.04 -4.31
N LEU A 103 12.70 -1.18 -3.84
CA LEU A 103 12.59 -1.51 -2.41
C LEU A 103 13.84 -2.23 -1.86
N ASN A 104 14.92 -2.35 -2.67
CA ASN A 104 16.15 -3.07 -2.33
C ASN A 104 15.89 -4.53 -1.93
N LEU A 105 15.05 -5.22 -2.71
CA LEU A 105 14.66 -6.62 -2.50
C LEU A 105 15.21 -7.57 -3.59
N GLU A 106 16.05 -7.11 -4.54
CA GLU A 106 16.53 -7.93 -5.66
C GLU A 106 17.21 -9.22 -5.19
N ASN A 107 18.10 -9.09 -4.19
CA ASN A 107 18.85 -10.21 -3.65
C ASN A 107 17.97 -11.17 -2.81
N LEU A 108 16.75 -10.76 -2.51
CA LEU A 108 15.78 -11.52 -1.73
C LEU A 108 14.61 -12.03 -2.57
N ALA A 109 14.63 -11.79 -3.89
CA ALA A 109 13.52 -12.12 -4.79
C ALA A 109 13.09 -13.60 -4.72
N LEU A 110 14.03 -14.51 -4.61
CA LEU A 110 13.79 -15.96 -4.54
C LEU A 110 13.69 -16.49 -3.10
N ARG A 111 13.88 -15.64 -2.09
CA ARG A 111 13.73 -16.03 -0.69
C ARG A 111 12.26 -16.20 -0.33
N TYR A 112 11.95 -17.20 0.49
CA TYR A 112 10.60 -17.41 0.99
C TYR A 112 10.21 -16.30 1.98
N ILE A 113 8.96 -15.81 1.86
CA ILE A 113 8.48 -14.69 2.68
C ILE A 113 8.32 -15.06 4.15
N ASP A 114 8.11 -16.33 4.49
CA ASP A 114 8.08 -16.85 5.87
C ASP A 114 9.47 -16.90 6.55
N GLU A 115 10.55 -16.71 5.79
CA GLU A 115 11.93 -16.63 6.29
C GLU A 115 12.46 -15.18 6.37
N MET A 116 11.61 -14.19 6.05
CA MET A 116 11.99 -12.79 6.00
C MET A 116 11.81 -12.10 7.36
N SER A 117 12.65 -11.09 7.62
CA SER A 117 12.46 -10.17 8.73
C SER A 117 11.17 -9.33 8.56
N GLY A 118 10.64 -8.79 9.65
CA GLY A 118 9.44 -7.95 9.61
C GLY A 118 9.57 -6.75 8.66
N GLY A 119 10.76 -6.11 8.61
CA GLY A 119 11.03 -5.00 7.70
C GLY A 119 11.07 -5.43 6.23
N GLU A 120 11.68 -6.57 5.92
CA GLU A 120 11.71 -7.14 4.57
C GLU A 120 10.30 -7.54 4.11
N LEU A 121 9.53 -8.20 4.98
CA LEU A 121 8.16 -8.59 4.71
C LEU A 121 7.26 -7.37 4.46
N GLN A 122 7.46 -6.29 5.21
CA GLN A 122 6.74 -5.03 5.00
C GLN A 122 7.06 -4.41 3.64
N LYS A 123 8.34 -4.44 3.23
CA LYS A 123 8.75 -4.00 1.88
C LYS A 123 8.09 -4.86 0.78
N VAL A 124 8.04 -6.18 0.94
CA VAL A 124 7.34 -7.07 0.00
C VAL A 124 5.86 -6.70 -0.11
N SER A 125 5.20 -6.39 1.01
CA SER A 125 3.79 -5.98 1.02
C SER A 125 3.55 -4.65 0.30
N ILE A 126 4.46 -3.69 0.49
CA ILE A 126 4.42 -2.42 -0.23
C ILE A 126 4.68 -2.66 -1.72
N ALA A 127 5.69 -3.47 -2.09
CA ALA A 127 5.96 -3.84 -3.48
C ALA A 127 4.72 -4.43 -4.15
N ARG A 128 4.06 -5.39 -3.47
CA ARG A 128 2.83 -6.03 -3.94
C ARG A 128 1.70 -5.03 -4.21
N ALA A 129 1.56 -4.01 -3.36
CA ALA A 129 0.57 -2.95 -3.56
C ALA A 129 0.95 -2.00 -4.71
N LEU A 130 2.25 -1.71 -4.88
CA LEU A 130 2.75 -0.80 -5.91
C LEU A 130 2.67 -1.37 -7.33
N VAL A 131 2.91 -2.67 -7.50
CA VAL A 131 2.80 -3.30 -8.84
C VAL A 131 1.37 -3.33 -9.39
N GLN A 132 0.36 -3.02 -8.58
CA GLN A 132 -1.00 -2.75 -9.06
C GLN A 132 -1.09 -1.43 -9.84
N GLU A 133 -0.04 -0.60 -9.83
CA GLU A 133 -0.05 0.75 -10.44
C GLU A 133 -1.23 1.60 -9.92
N PRO A 134 -1.46 1.67 -8.58
CA PRO A 134 -2.64 2.28 -8.01
C PRO A 134 -2.64 3.81 -8.14
N ARG A 135 -3.81 4.43 -8.04
CA ARG A 135 -3.97 5.89 -7.88
C ARG A 135 -3.99 6.31 -6.40
N LEU A 136 -4.42 5.39 -5.56
CA LEU A 136 -4.46 5.57 -4.10
C LEU A 136 -3.79 4.38 -3.41
N LEU A 137 -2.80 4.67 -2.58
CA LEU A 137 -2.15 3.70 -1.71
C LEU A 137 -2.66 3.86 -0.28
N LEU A 138 -3.26 2.83 0.26
CA LEU A 138 -3.76 2.77 1.63
C LEU A 138 -2.82 1.91 2.46
N LEU A 139 -2.29 2.45 3.57
CA LEU A 139 -1.34 1.75 4.43
C LEU A 139 -1.84 1.77 5.88
N ASP A 140 -2.12 0.59 6.39
CA ASP A 140 -2.62 0.43 7.76
C ASP A 140 -1.45 0.17 8.71
N GLU A 141 -1.03 1.21 9.45
CA GLU A 141 0.09 1.20 10.39
C GLU A 141 1.38 0.58 9.79
N PRO A 142 1.88 1.12 8.65
CA PRO A 142 2.95 0.47 7.87
C PRO A 142 4.29 0.35 8.62
N THR A 143 4.42 1.01 9.76
CA THR A 143 5.64 1.02 10.58
C THR A 143 5.47 0.35 11.94
N SER A 144 4.29 -0.20 12.24
CA SER A 144 4.06 -0.89 13.50
C SER A 144 4.98 -2.12 13.61
N SER A 145 5.51 -2.35 14.79
CA SER A 145 6.41 -3.48 15.09
C SER A 145 7.78 -3.46 14.39
N LEU A 146 8.18 -2.34 13.79
CA LEU A 146 9.50 -2.16 13.19
C LEU A 146 10.41 -1.33 14.10
N ASP A 147 11.73 -1.58 14.05
CA ASP A 147 12.71 -0.71 14.66
C ASP A 147 12.78 0.65 13.94
N LEU A 148 13.38 1.65 14.58
CA LEU A 148 13.45 3.02 14.09
C LEU A 148 14.06 3.12 12.69
N LYS A 149 15.13 2.33 12.41
CA LYS A 149 15.80 2.33 11.10
C LYS A 149 14.84 1.88 9.99
N ASN A 150 14.16 0.76 10.20
CA ASN A 150 13.20 0.22 9.26
C ASN A 150 11.97 1.13 9.12
N GLN A 151 11.50 1.77 10.21
CA GLN A 151 10.42 2.76 10.14
C GLN A 151 10.78 3.93 9.22
N LEU A 152 11.97 4.53 9.39
CA LEU A 152 12.44 5.65 8.58
C LEU A 152 12.58 5.26 7.11
N GLU A 153 13.11 4.05 6.85
CA GLU A 153 13.25 3.52 5.50
C GLU A 153 11.88 3.35 4.82
N ILE A 154 10.92 2.71 5.48
CA ILE A 154 9.56 2.50 4.95
C ILE A 154 8.86 3.84 4.66
N LEU A 155 8.90 4.78 5.59
CA LEU A 155 8.30 6.10 5.39
C LEU A 155 8.99 6.89 4.27
N GLY A 156 10.32 6.77 4.17
CA GLY A 156 11.09 7.34 3.07
C GLY A 156 10.69 6.76 1.71
N ILE A 157 10.48 5.45 1.63
CA ILE A 157 9.99 4.75 0.42
C ILE A 157 8.59 5.26 0.05
N ILE A 158 7.64 5.29 0.99
CA ILE A 158 6.27 5.75 0.74
C ILE A 158 6.28 7.18 0.19
N ARG A 159 7.05 8.07 0.83
CA ARG A 159 7.16 9.47 0.39
C ARG A 159 7.78 9.60 -0.99
N ARG A 160 8.86 8.85 -1.28
CA ARG A 160 9.51 8.83 -2.61
C ARG A 160 8.54 8.35 -3.69
N VAL A 161 7.89 7.20 -3.48
CA VAL A 161 6.91 6.64 -4.42
C VAL A 161 5.79 7.64 -4.69
N THR A 162 5.24 8.24 -3.65
CA THR A 162 4.16 9.24 -3.78
C THR A 162 4.63 10.46 -4.59
N ARG A 163 5.89 10.92 -4.41
CA ARG A 163 6.43 12.08 -5.12
C ARG A 163 6.79 11.80 -6.58
N GLU A 164 7.34 10.61 -6.85
CA GLU A 164 7.86 10.24 -8.17
C GLU A 164 6.78 9.66 -9.09
N HIS A 165 5.71 9.10 -8.53
CA HIS A 165 4.61 8.51 -9.27
C HIS A 165 3.29 9.28 -9.05
N ASN A 166 2.35 9.15 -9.96
CA ASN A 166 1.04 9.80 -9.88
C ASN A 166 0.10 9.05 -8.89
N VAL A 167 0.53 8.99 -7.63
CA VAL A 167 -0.14 8.25 -6.55
C VAL A 167 -0.38 9.19 -5.37
N ALA A 168 -1.56 9.07 -4.73
CA ALA A 168 -1.81 9.62 -3.41
C ALA A 168 -1.67 8.51 -2.35
N ALA A 169 -1.21 8.83 -1.15
CA ALA A 169 -1.12 7.85 -0.07
C ALA A 169 -1.92 8.28 1.16
N VAL A 170 -2.65 7.35 1.75
CA VAL A 170 -3.27 7.51 3.08
C VAL A 170 -2.69 6.46 4.00
N MET A 171 -2.09 6.87 5.10
CA MET A 171 -1.52 5.95 6.07
C MET A 171 -2.05 6.22 7.48
N THR A 172 -2.31 5.17 8.23
CA THR A 172 -2.61 5.29 9.66
C THR A 172 -1.31 5.24 10.45
N MET A 173 -1.19 6.07 11.48
CA MET A 173 0.00 6.18 12.32
C MET A 173 -0.37 6.47 13.78
N HIS A 174 0.58 6.15 14.68
CA HIS A 174 0.49 6.52 16.10
C HIS A 174 1.50 7.61 16.49
N ASP A 175 2.63 7.68 15.77
CA ASP A 175 3.71 8.63 16.06
C ASP A 175 3.46 9.95 15.33
N LEU A 176 3.19 10.99 16.12
CA LEU A 176 2.96 12.35 15.63
C LEU A 176 4.21 12.94 14.98
N ASN A 177 5.41 12.68 15.53
CA ASN A 177 6.65 13.24 15.00
C ASN A 177 6.94 12.68 13.60
N MET A 178 6.71 11.37 13.41
CA MET A 178 6.84 10.73 12.11
C MET A 178 5.79 11.25 11.13
N ALA A 179 4.54 11.45 11.57
CA ALA A 179 3.50 12.01 10.72
C ALA A 179 3.88 13.43 10.25
N LEU A 180 4.29 14.32 11.15
CA LEU A 180 4.72 15.68 10.82
C LEU A 180 5.91 15.73 9.84
N ARG A 181 6.79 14.71 9.88
CA ARG A 181 7.97 14.66 9.02
C ARG A 181 7.68 14.09 7.63
N TYR A 182 6.78 13.13 7.52
CA TYR A 182 6.59 12.34 6.30
C TYR A 182 5.25 12.55 5.61
N ALA A 183 4.23 13.11 6.29
CA ALA A 183 2.96 13.43 5.68
C ALA A 183 2.89 14.92 5.28
N ASP A 184 2.07 15.19 4.26
CA ASP A 184 1.76 16.54 3.80
C ASP A 184 0.51 17.08 4.50
N ARG A 185 -0.36 16.17 5.00
CA ARG A 185 -1.61 16.47 5.72
C ARG A 185 -1.83 15.45 6.85
N TYR A 186 -2.53 15.85 7.90
CA TYR A 186 -2.88 15.00 9.04
C TYR A 186 -4.18 15.47 9.69
#